data_b5a19b4c0d07c0af53fb0148c52ffff0
#
_entry.id   b5a19b4c0d07c0af53fb0148c52ffff0
#
_cell.length_a   1.000
_cell.length_b   1.000
_cell.length_c   1.000
_cell.angle_alpha   90.00
_cell.angle_beta   90.00
_cell.angle_gamma   90.00
#
_symmetry.space_group_name_H-M   'P 1'
#
loop_
_entity.id
_entity.type
_entity.pdbx_description
1 polymer ?
#
loop_
_entity_poly.entity_id
_entity_poly.type
_entity_poly.pdbx_seq_one_letter_code
_entity_poly.pdbx_strand_id
1 'polypeptide(L)'
;HWNGPYKVTETDPNSWMGPNPMIWAAELHQYKGKYYYFATFTNRAVKIDTVFNNVIERRASHVLVSDKPNGPYRPMQDETYLPDSIPTLDGTFWVDTDGKPYMIFCYEWLQNNDGTMEMIQLKDDLSGSLPYPNSTEKSGGKLMFRASDSPWSKEKNDKGEIVPNKVTDGPFLFRTGTGRLGMIWTSWIYKDYTQGVAYSESGTLEGPWVQEKEPITPRNYGHGMLFRTFDGKLLMSVHSHKDVRGAYLRRPCFFEVDLSGDKLKIVKEYKP
;
A
#
# COMPACT_ATOMS: atom_id res chain seq x y z
N HIS A 1 24.64 -0.18 -13.63
CA HIS A 1 24.06 -1.18 -14.54
C HIS A 1 22.97 -1.95 -13.82
N TRP A 2 21.82 -2.09 -14.48
CA TRP A 2 20.74 -2.96 -14.02
C TRP A 2 20.95 -4.35 -14.61
N ASN A 3 20.93 -5.38 -13.78
CA ASN A 3 20.93 -6.77 -14.20
C ASN A 3 19.52 -7.31 -14.10
N GLY A 4 18.97 -7.84 -15.18
CA GLY A 4 17.61 -8.37 -15.21
C GLY A 4 16.87 -7.99 -16.49
N PRO A 5 15.54 -8.16 -16.53
CA PRO A 5 14.66 -8.60 -15.43
C PRO A 5 14.83 -10.10 -15.09
N TYR A 6 14.58 -10.44 -13.81
CA TYR A 6 14.52 -11.83 -13.36
C TYR A 6 13.09 -12.19 -13.00
N LYS A 7 12.65 -13.38 -13.44
CA LYS A 7 11.35 -13.91 -13.03
C LYS A 7 11.45 -14.40 -11.59
N VAL A 8 10.71 -13.78 -10.69
CA VAL A 8 10.76 -14.06 -9.25
C VAL A 8 9.62 -14.94 -8.75
N THR A 9 8.53 -15.05 -9.53
CA THR A 9 7.38 -15.90 -9.19
C THR A 9 6.64 -16.39 -10.44
N GLU A 10 5.90 -17.48 -10.28
CA GLU A 10 4.87 -17.96 -11.21
C GLU A 10 3.59 -18.17 -10.43
N THR A 11 2.47 -17.77 -11.01
CA THR A 11 1.14 -18.03 -10.46
C THR A 11 0.61 -19.34 -11.00
N ASP A 12 -0.02 -20.14 -10.13
CA ASP A 12 -0.75 -21.33 -10.59
C ASP A 12 -2.02 -20.86 -11.32
N PRO A 13 -2.23 -21.28 -12.58
CA PRO A 13 -3.42 -20.91 -13.34
C PRO A 13 -4.74 -21.39 -12.70
N ASN A 14 -4.68 -22.41 -11.84
CA ASN A 14 -5.84 -22.96 -11.14
C ASN A 14 -6.08 -22.27 -9.77
N SER A 15 -5.15 -21.42 -9.32
CA SER A 15 -5.35 -20.64 -8.09
C SER A 15 -6.43 -19.57 -8.27
N TRP A 16 -6.84 -18.95 -7.16
CA TRP A 16 -7.77 -17.83 -7.19
C TRP A 16 -7.29 -16.65 -8.07
N MET A 17 -5.98 -16.50 -8.24
CA MET A 17 -5.37 -15.44 -9.04
C MET A 17 -5.61 -15.62 -10.55
N GLY A 18 -5.88 -16.87 -10.99
CA GLY A 18 -6.07 -17.21 -12.40
C GLY A 18 -4.77 -17.27 -13.21
N PRO A 19 -4.89 -17.58 -14.51
CA PRO A 19 -3.73 -17.87 -15.36
C PRO A 19 -2.85 -16.67 -15.72
N ASN A 20 -3.41 -15.46 -15.71
CA ASN A 20 -2.72 -14.22 -16.08
C ASN A 20 -3.17 -13.08 -15.16
N PRO A 21 -2.85 -13.12 -13.88
CA PRO A 21 -3.26 -12.06 -12.97
C PRO A 21 -2.57 -10.74 -13.32
N MET A 22 -3.28 -9.64 -13.13
CA MET A 22 -2.63 -8.35 -13.04
C MET A 22 -1.99 -8.25 -11.66
N ILE A 23 -0.73 -7.82 -11.60
CA ILE A 23 0.04 -7.70 -10.37
C ILE A 23 0.38 -6.24 -10.16
N TRP A 24 0.01 -5.69 -8.98
CA TRP A 24 0.27 -4.30 -8.59
C TRP A 24 0.99 -4.23 -7.25
N ALA A 25 1.61 -3.09 -6.99
CA ALA A 25 2.11 -2.66 -5.69
C ALA A 25 2.91 -3.73 -4.94
N ALA A 26 3.91 -4.26 -5.60
CA ALA A 26 4.75 -5.29 -5.04
C ALA A 26 5.78 -4.72 -4.06
N GLU A 27 5.84 -5.28 -2.87
CA GLU A 27 6.82 -4.96 -1.83
C GLU A 27 7.56 -6.23 -1.37
N LEU A 28 8.82 -6.05 -0.98
CA LEU A 28 9.66 -7.11 -0.46
C LEU A 28 10.02 -6.85 1.01
N HIS A 29 9.67 -7.80 1.86
CA HIS A 29 9.95 -7.74 3.30
C HIS A 29 10.76 -8.95 3.77
N GLN A 30 11.60 -8.76 4.78
CA GLN A 30 12.27 -9.85 5.48
C GLN A 30 11.67 -10.03 6.86
N TYR A 31 11.33 -11.28 7.21
CA TYR A 31 10.80 -11.63 8.52
C TYR A 31 11.21 -13.04 8.92
N LYS A 32 11.71 -13.21 10.14
CA LYS A 32 12.11 -14.53 10.71
C LYS A 32 12.97 -15.36 9.76
N GLY A 33 13.93 -14.73 9.07
CA GLY A 33 14.90 -15.40 8.20
C GLY A 33 14.40 -15.77 6.81
N LYS A 34 13.16 -15.41 6.47
CA LYS A 34 12.57 -15.60 5.13
C LYS A 34 12.27 -14.27 4.47
N TYR A 35 11.99 -14.30 3.17
CA TYR A 35 11.61 -13.16 2.36
C TYR A 35 10.16 -13.31 1.92
N TYR A 36 9.41 -12.23 2.04
CA TYR A 36 7.98 -12.19 1.76
C TYR A 36 7.68 -11.12 0.72
N TYR A 37 6.96 -11.53 -0.31
CA TYR A 37 6.55 -10.66 -1.39
C TYR A 37 5.06 -10.36 -1.22
N PHE A 38 4.76 -9.14 -0.82
CA PHE A 38 3.40 -8.62 -0.70
C PHE A 38 3.02 -7.99 -2.03
N ALA A 39 1.91 -8.37 -2.61
CA ALA A 39 1.44 -7.79 -3.86
C ALA A 39 -0.07 -7.89 -3.98
N THR A 40 -0.64 -7.01 -4.79
CA THR A 40 -2.04 -7.06 -5.17
C THR A 40 -2.19 -7.88 -6.44
N PHE A 41 -3.04 -8.91 -6.41
CA PHE A 41 -3.37 -9.73 -7.57
C PHE A 41 -4.80 -9.48 -8.00
N THR A 42 -5.04 -9.36 -9.30
CA THR A 42 -6.38 -9.20 -9.87
C THR A 42 -6.66 -10.32 -10.86
N ASN A 43 -7.68 -11.13 -10.58
CA ASN A 43 -8.21 -12.10 -11.53
C ASN A 43 -9.34 -11.46 -12.34
N ARG A 44 -9.04 -11.04 -13.57
CA ARG A 44 -9.97 -10.36 -14.47
C ARG A 44 -11.11 -11.24 -14.98
N ALA A 45 -10.98 -12.55 -14.86
CA ALA A 45 -12.03 -13.49 -15.28
C ALA A 45 -13.16 -13.61 -14.26
N VAL A 46 -12.93 -13.16 -13.02
CA VAL A 46 -13.90 -13.27 -11.93
C VAL A 46 -14.43 -11.88 -11.56
N LYS A 47 -15.70 -11.68 -11.82
CA LYS A 47 -16.46 -10.52 -11.37
C LYS A 47 -16.99 -10.77 -9.96
N ILE A 48 -16.79 -9.81 -9.07
CA ILE A 48 -17.33 -9.88 -7.69
C ILE A 48 -18.49 -8.90 -7.48
N ASP A 49 -18.53 -7.79 -8.22
CA ASP A 49 -19.54 -6.78 -8.06
C ASP A 49 -19.69 -5.88 -9.31
N THR A 50 -20.68 -5.01 -9.32
CA THR A 50 -20.84 -3.91 -10.28
C THR A 50 -21.36 -2.69 -9.55
N VAL A 51 -20.54 -1.64 -9.46
CA VAL A 51 -20.86 -0.40 -8.75
C VAL A 51 -20.71 0.78 -9.71
N PHE A 52 -21.73 1.64 -9.81
CA PHE A 52 -21.74 2.79 -10.72
C PHE A 52 -21.35 2.43 -12.18
N ASN A 53 -21.87 1.32 -12.70
CA ASN A 53 -21.50 0.76 -14.02
C ASN A 53 -20.05 0.30 -14.17
N ASN A 54 -19.26 0.31 -13.11
CA ASN A 54 -17.93 -0.26 -13.11
C ASN A 54 -17.99 -1.72 -12.65
N VAL A 55 -17.42 -2.61 -13.44
CA VAL A 55 -17.22 -4.00 -13.05
C VAL A 55 -16.09 -4.06 -12.07
N ILE A 56 -16.34 -4.67 -10.91
CA ILE A 56 -15.31 -4.94 -9.91
C ILE A 56 -14.85 -6.38 -10.08
N GLU A 57 -13.60 -6.53 -10.46
CA GLU A 57 -12.93 -7.81 -10.62
C GLU A 57 -12.41 -8.30 -9.26
N ARG A 58 -12.26 -9.63 -9.11
CA ARG A 58 -11.66 -10.21 -7.90
C ARG A 58 -10.23 -9.72 -7.72
N ARG A 59 -10.00 -9.00 -6.65
CA ARG A 59 -8.71 -8.37 -6.33
C ARG A 59 -8.42 -8.49 -4.85
N ALA A 60 -7.19 -8.90 -4.52
CA ALA A 60 -6.75 -8.95 -3.12
C ALA A 60 -5.24 -8.78 -2.98
N SER A 61 -4.83 -8.19 -1.87
CA SER A 61 -3.45 -8.29 -1.40
C SER A 61 -3.15 -9.71 -0.97
N HIS A 62 -2.00 -10.25 -1.39
CA HIS A 62 -1.58 -11.61 -1.09
C HIS A 62 -0.10 -11.66 -0.74
N VAL A 63 0.30 -12.71 -0.02
CA VAL A 63 1.67 -12.88 0.48
C VAL A 63 2.27 -14.14 -0.13
N LEU A 64 3.45 -13.99 -0.72
CA LEU A 64 4.26 -15.08 -1.22
C LEU A 64 5.56 -15.16 -0.41
N VAL A 65 6.14 -16.34 -0.28
CA VAL A 65 7.34 -16.58 0.52
C VAL A 65 8.47 -17.21 -0.30
N SER A 66 9.71 -16.87 0.07
CA SER A 66 10.94 -17.49 -0.43
C SER A 66 12.01 -17.53 0.64
N ASP A 67 12.91 -18.49 0.54
CA ASP A 67 14.13 -18.55 1.36
C ASP A 67 15.24 -17.63 0.84
N LYS A 68 15.05 -16.99 -0.33
CA LYS A 68 16.04 -16.12 -0.98
C LYS A 68 15.38 -14.81 -1.44
N PRO A 69 16.10 -13.68 -1.39
CA PRO A 69 15.54 -12.38 -1.79
C PRO A 69 15.17 -12.30 -3.28
N ASN A 70 15.79 -13.10 -4.13
CA ASN A 70 15.53 -13.16 -5.56
C ASN A 70 14.57 -14.31 -5.97
N GLY A 71 13.89 -14.91 -5.00
CA GLY A 71 12.90 -15.97 -5.24
C GLY A 71 13.51 -17.37 -5.52
N PRO A 72 12.73 -18.30 -6.08
CA PRO A 72 11.33 -18.11 -6.49
C PRO A 72 10.40 -17.93 -5.29
N TYR A 73 9.44 -17.02 -5.43
CA TYR A 73 8.37 -16.80 -4.45
C TYR A 73 7.17 -17.66 -4.76
N ARG A 74 6.56 -18.24 -3.73
CA ARG A 74 5.39 -19.10 -3.86
C ARG A 74 4.32 -18.66 -2.87
N PRO A 75 3.03 -18.73 -3.24
CA PRO A 75 1.93 -18.51 -2.31
C PRO A 75 2.06 -19.43 -1.10
N MET A 76 1.72 -18.92 0.07
CA MET A 76 1.69 -19.72 1.31
C MET A 76 0.36 -20.45 1.48
N GLN A 77 -0.68 -19.99 0.79
CA GLN A 77 -2.01 -20.58 0.76
C GLN A 77 -2.70 -20.24 -0.56
N ASP A 78 -3.72 -21.00 -0.91
CA ASP A 78 -4.50 -20.81 -2.15
C ASP A 78 -5.70 -19.88 -1.95
N GLU A 79 -6.07 -19.57 -0.71
CA GLU A 79 -7.19 -18.67 -0.39
C GLU A 79 -6.70 -17.23 -0.22
N THR A 80 -7.59 -16.27 -0.38
CA THR A 80 -7.30 -14.85 -0.11
C THR A 80 -7.10 -14.60 1.38
N TYR A 81 -6.25 -13.63 1.73
CA TYR A 81 -6.02 -13.21 3.12
C TYR A 81 -7.21 -12.44 3.70
N LEU A 82 -8.03 -11.87 2.84
CA LEU A 82 -9.20 -11.06 3.14
C LEU A 82 -10.39 -11.62 2.36
N PRO A 83 -11.64 -11.33 2.74
CA PRO A 83 -12.79 -11.80 2.01
C PRO A 83 -12.73 -11.47 0.51
N ASP A 84 -12.95 -12.45 -0.33
CA ASP A 84 -12.82 -12.32 -1.79
C ASP A 84 -13.98 -11.54 -2.46
N SER A 85 -14.98 -11.18 -1.67
CA SER A 85 -16.11 -10.33 -2.08
C SER A 85 -15.81 -8.83 -2.05
N ILE A 86 -14.64 -8.43 -1.54
CA ILE A 86 -14.21 -7.04 -1.45
C ILE A 86 -12.90 -6.82 -2.20
N PRO A 87 -12.77 -5.76 -3.01
CA PRO A 87 -11.52 -5.44 -3.68
C PRO A 87 -10.57 -4.74 -2.70
N THR A 88 -9.54 -5.45 -2.28
CA THR A 88 -8.48 -4.91 -1.42
C THR A 88 -7.16 -4.83 -2.19
N LEU A 89 -6.34 -3.84 -1.87
CA LEU A 89 -5.09 -3.60 -2.57
C LEU A 89 -3.99 -3.05 -1.67
N ASP A 90 -2.76 -3.07 -2.20
CA ASP A 90 -1.59 -2.40 -1.65
C ASP A 90 -1.24 -2.81 -0.21
N GLY A 91 -1.37 -4.11 0.08
CA GLY A 91 -1.02 -4.63 1.40
C GLY A 91 0.46 -4.47 1.71
N THR A 92 0.80 -3.80 2.82
CA THR A 92 2.15 -3.68 3.35
C THR A 92 2.29 -4.41 4.69
N PHE A 93 3.52 -4.74 5.06
CA PHE A 93 3.84 -5.52 6.25
C PHE A 93 4.36 -4.65 7.39
N TRP A 94 3.91 -4.96 8.62
CA TRP A 94 4.41 -4.33 9.82
C TRP A 94 4.41 -5.30 11.02
N VAL A 95 5.44 -5.19 11.86
CA VAL A 95 5.43 -5.80 13.19
C VAL A 95 5.28 -4.69 14.21
N ASP A 96 4.20 -4.71 14.97
CA ASP A 96 3.93 -3.65 15.95
C ASP A 96 4.64 -3.91 17.29
N THR A 97 4.48 -2.99 18.21
CA THR A 97 5.13 -3.03 19.54
C THR A 97 4.73 -4.21 20.39
N ASP A 98 3.59 -4.85 20.09
CA ASP A 98 3.16 -6.11 20.73
C ASP A 98 3.88 -7.36 20.16
N GLY A 99 4.78 -7.17 19.19
CA GLY A 99 5.54 -8.22 18.52
C GLY A 99 4.76 -9.03 17.49
N LYS A 100 3.50 -8.66 17.21
CA LYS A 100 2.67 -9.37 16.25
C LYS A 100 2.80 -8.78 14.85
N PRO A 101 2.71 -9.64 13.81
CA PRO A 101 2.71 -9.21 12.43
C PRO A 101 1.31 -8.75 12.00
N TYR A 102 1.29 -7.70 11.16
CA TYR A 102 0.08 -7.12 10.59
C TYR A 102 0.26 -6.89 9.09
N MET A 103 -0.84 -6.94 8.37
CA MET A 103 -0.97 -6.37 7.04
C MET A 103 -1.83 -5.11 7.13
N ILE A 104 -1.31 -4.01 6.60
CA ILE A 104 -2.05 -2.76 6.41
C ILE A 104 -2.38 -2.69 4.93
N PHE A 105 -3.62 -2.38 4.59
CA PHE A 105 -4.13 -2.46 3.21
C PHE A 105 -5.21 -1.42 2.95
N CYS A 106 -5.50 -1.21 1.68
CA CYS A 106 -6.58 -0.35 1.23
C CYS A 106 -7.81 -1.20 0.85
N TYR A 107 -8.99 -0.80 1.31
CA TYR A 107 -10.25 -1.26 0.74
C TYR A 107 -10.77 -0.22 -0.24
N GLU A 108 -10.94 -0.59 -1.49
CA GLU A 108 -11.23 0.31 -2.60
C GLU A 108 -12.54 1.09 -2.41
N TRP A 109 -12.48 2.39 -2.69
CA TRP A 109 -13.59 3.33 -2.61
C TRP A 109 -14.80 2.94 -3.49
N LEU A 110 -14.60 2.16 -4.55
CA LEU A 110 -15.64 1.75 -5.47
C LEU A 110 -16.84 1.09 -4.78
N GLN A 111 -16.59 0.15 -3.85
CA GLN A 111 -17.66 -0.46 -3.05
C GLN A 111 -17.98 0.32 -1.77
N ASN A 112 -16.98 0.96 -1.19
CA ASN A 112 -17.06 1.58 0.13
C ASN A 112 -17.44 3.06 0.05
N ASN A 113 -17.45 3.65 -1.15
CA ASN A 113 -17.72 5.06 -1.46
C ASN A 113 -16.74 6.07 -0.82
N ASP A 114 -15.86 5.63 0.04
CA ASP A 114 -14.77 6.37 0.66
C ASP A 114 -13.70 5.34 1.04
N GLY A 115 -12.58 5.30 0.31
CA GLY A 115 -11.53 4.31 0.52
C GLY A 115 -11.02 4.31 1.95
N THR A 116 -10.78 3.14 2.48
CA THR A 116 -10.28 2.97 3.85
C THR A 116 -8.86 2.48 3.87
N MET A 117 -8.11 2.93 4.87
CA MET A 117 -6.88 2.30 5.31
C MET A 117 -7.24 1.42 6.50
N GLU A 118 -6.97 0.13 6.37
CA GLU A 118 -7.32 -0.87 7.39
C GLU A 118 -6.12 -1.72 7.75
N MET A 119 -6.16 -2.34 8.92
CA MET A 119 -5.18 -3.31 9.38
C MET A 119 -5.83 -4.63 9.73
N ILE A 120 -5.09 -5.72 9.50
CA ILE A 120 -5.46 -7.05 9.97
C ILE A 120 -4.24 -7.75 10.54
N GLN A 121 -4.42 -8.43 11.68
CA GLN A 121 -3.36 -9.25 12.24
C GLN A 121 -3.10 -10.45 11.33
N LEU A 122 -1.83 -10.78 11.10
CA LEU A 122 -1.42 -11.99 10.41
C LEU A 122 -1.11 -13.10 11.43
N LYS A 123 -1.15 -14.35 10.99
CA LYS A 123 -0.53 -15.45 11.73
C LYS A 123 0.97 -15.20 11.85
N ASP A 124 1.59 -15.74 12.88
CA ASP A 124 2.99 -15.50 13.20
C ASP A 124 3.98 -15.96 12.10
N ASP A 125 3.58 -16.90 11.27
CA ASP A 125 4.31 -17.37 10.09
C ASP A 125 3.90 -16.68 8.78
N LEU A 126 2.99 -15.71 8.85
CA LEU A 126 2.37 -14.98 7.74
C LEU A 126 1.53 -15.84 6.79
N SER A 127 1.15 -17.06 7.17
CA SER A 127 0.39 -17.99 6.30
C SER A 127 -1.10 -17.67 6.18
N GLY A 128 -1.58 -16.61 6.80
CA GLY A 128 -2.97 -16.21 6.75
C GLY A 128 -3.25 -15.04 7.69
N SER A 129 -4.47 -14.52 7.62
CA SER A 129 -4.96 -13.44 8.47
C SER A 129 -5.76 -13.97 9.67
N LEU A 130 -5.88 -13.11 10.68
CA LEU A 130 -6.66 -13.33 11.89
C LEU A 130 -7.68 -12.19 12.02
N PRO A 131 -8.91 -12.38 11.53
CA PRO A 131 -9.94 -11.35 11.63
C PRO A 131 -10.25 -10.97 13.08
N TYR A 132 -10.53 -9.69 13.30
CA TYR A 132 -10.95 -9.22 14.63
C TYR A 132 -12.36 -9.72 14.96
N PRO A 133 -12.58 -10.37 16.12
CA PRO A 133 -13.88 -10.98 16.46
C PRO A 133 -15.06 -10.02 16.47
N ASN A 134 -14.81 -8.73 16.75
CA ASN A 134 -15.81 -7.67 16.82
C ASN A 134 -15.65 -6.62 15.72
N SER A 135 -15.03 -6.97 14.60
CA SER A 135 -14.88 -6.05 13.48
C SER A 135 -16.24 -5.66 12.92
N THR A 136 -16.41 -4.37 12.66
CA THR A 136 -17.52 -3.82 11.89
C THR A 136 -17.18 -3.65 10.42
N GLU A 137 -15.91 -3.82 10.07
CA GLU A 137 -15.43 -3.70 8.70
C GLU A 137 -15.68 -4.98 7.92
N LYS A 138 -16.08 -4.86 6.66
CA LYS A 138 -16.34 -6.01 5.77
C LYS A 138 -15.12 -6.90 5.56
N SER A 139 -13.92 -6.33 5.73
CA SER A 139 -12.65 -7.06 5.64
C SER A 139 -12.40 -8.01 6.82
N GLY A 140 -13.11 -7.81 7.93
CA GLY A 140 -12.75 -8.42 9.22
C GLY A 140 -11.54 -7.74 9.88
N GLY A 141 -10.99 -6.70 9.25
CA GLY A 141 -9.90 -5.88 9.78
C GLY A 141 -10.38 -4.81 10.76
N LYS A 142 -9.52 -3.84 11.03
CA LYS A 142 -9.80 -2.66 11.83
C LYS A 142 -9.51 -1.41 11.02
N LEU A 143 -10.48 -0.50 11.01
CA LEU A 143 -10.33 0.81 10.37
C LEU A 143 -9.25 1.62 11.08
N MET A 144 -8.32 2.19 10.31
CA MET A 144 -7.33 3.15 10.76
C MET A 144 -7.75 4.58 10.44
N PHE A 145 -8.12 4.84 9.18
CA PHE A 145 -8.68 6.12 8.72
C PHE A 145 -9.32 5.96 7.33
N ARG A 146 -10.02 7.00 6.89
CA ARG A 146 -10.65 7.11 5.56
C ARG A 146 -9.90 8.11 4.69
N ALA A 147 -10.07 8.00 3.39
CA ALA A 147 -9.51 8.99 2.45
C ALA A 147 -9.99 10.41 2.76
N SER A 148 -11.26 10.55 3.12
CA SER A 148 -11.88 11.84 3.47
C SER A 148 -11.33 12.49 4.75
N ASP A 149 -10.64 11.76 5.62
CA ASP A 149 -10.00 12.32 6.82
C ASP A 149 -8.78 13.19 6.49
N SER A 150 -8.30 13.11 5.23
CA SER A 150 -7.14 13.86 4.79
C SER A 150 -7.49 15.30 4.37
N PRO A 151 -6.85 16.31 4.93
CA PRO A 151 -7.10 17.71 4.56
C PRO A 151 -6.51 18.11 3.20
N TRP A 152 -5.54 17.36 2.70
CA TRP A 152 -4.83 17.68 1.45
C TRP A 152 -5.40 16.96 0.23
N SER A 153 -6.01 15.79 0.39
CA SER A 153 -6.56 14.99 -0.71
C SER A 153 -7.92 15.53 -1.14
N LYS A 154 -8.04 15.95 -2.41
CA LYS A 154 -9.21 16.69 -2.90
C LYS A 154 -9.52 16.37 -4.35
N GLU A 155 -10.80 16.44 -4.69
CA GLU A 155 -11.31 16.35 -6.06
C GLU A 155 -12.39 17.40 -6.32
N LYS A 156 -12.85 17.49 -7.57
CA LYS A 156 -14.06 18.25 -7.93
C LYS A 156 -15.17 17.26 -8.24
N ASN A 157 -16.31 17.45 -7.59
CA ASN A 157 -17.50 16.70 -7.90
C ASN A 157 -18.14 17.18 -9.23
N ASP A 158 -19.23 16.55 -9.65
CA ASP A 158 -19.97 16.88 -10.89
C ASP A 158 -20.52 18.32 -10.92
N LYS A 159 -20.67 18.96 -9.75
CA LYS A 159 -21.09 20.36 -9.63
C LYS A 159 -19.91 21.33 -9.64
N GLY A 160 -18.69 20.83 -9.70
CA GLY A 160 -17.45 21.64 -9.64
C GLY A 160 -17.04 22.07 -8.23
N GLU A 161 -17.72 21.57 -7.19
CA GLU A 161 -17.39 21.84 -5.79
C GLU A 161 -16.16 21.02 -5.37
N ILE A 162 -15.32 21.61 -4.52
CA ILE A 162 -14.16 20.92 -3.95
C ILE A 162 -14.64 20.02 -2.81
N VAL A 163 -14.37 18.73 -2.94
CA VAL A 163 -14.71 17.70 -1.95
C VAL A 163 -13.47 16.85 -1.64
N PRO A 164 -13.44 16.10 -0.52
CA PRO A 164 -12.38 15.12 -0.26
C PRO A 164 -12.29 14.09 -1.38
N ASN A 165 -11.06 13.69 -1.73
CA ASN A 165 -10.87 12.53 -2.62
C ASN A 165 -11.20 11.24 -1.88
N LYS A 166 -11.55 10.20 -2.61
CA LYS A 166 -12.02 8.90 -2.08
C LYS A 166 -10.98 7.80 -2.13
N VAL A 167 -9.84 8.05 -2.74
CA VAL A 167 -8.80 7.02 -3.00
C VAL A 167 -7.84 6.93 -1.84
N THR A 168 -7.57 5.70 -1.38
CA THR A 168 -6.44 5.35 -0.53
C THR A 168 -5.57 4.35 -1.27
N ASP A 169 -4.28 4.64 -1.43
CA ASP A 169 -3.30 3.77 -2.08
C ASP A 169 -1.99 3.73 -1.29
N GLY A 170 -1.23 2.65 -1.46
CA GLY A 170 0.18 2.52 -1.11
C GLY A 170 0.57 2.90 0.31
N PRO A 171 0.01 2.27 1.35
CA PRO A 171 0.49 2.47 2.71
C PRO A 171 1.90 1.92 2.88
N PHE A 172 2.75 2.66 3.59
CA PHE A 172 4.04 2.16 4.05
C PHE A 172 4.38 2.77 5.40
N LEU A 173 4.71 1.93 6.39
CA LEU A 173 4.96 2.36 7.76
C LEU A 173 6.44 2.61 8.01
N PHE A 174 6.70 3.54 8.92
CA PHE A 174 8.06 3.87 9.36
C PHE A 174 8.07 4.39 10.79
N ARG A 175 9.25 4.36 11.43
CA ARG A 175 9.47 5.07 12.69
C ARG A 175 10.48 6.19 12.48
N THR A 176 10.18 7.32 13.10
CA THR A 176 11.10 8.47 13.16
C THR A 176 12.22 8.22 14.17
N GLY A 177 13.23 9.08 14.19
CA GLY A 177 14.32 9.03 15.16
C GLY A 177 13.87 9.25 16.60
N THR A 178 12.72 9.89 16.81
CA THR A 178 12.08 10.05 18.13
C THR A 178 11.19 8.86 18.50
N GLY A 179 11.07 7.85 17.63
CA GLY A 179 10.24 6.65 17.84
C GLY A 179 8.77 6.80 17.43
N ARG A 180 8.37 7.94 16.89
CA ARG A 180 6.99 8.17 16.43
C ARG A 180 6.66 7.26 15.25
N LEU A 181 5.50 6.60 15.28
CA LEU A 181 5.02 5.77 14.19
C LEU A 181 4.33 6.65 13.14
N GLY A 182 4.79 6.55 11.90
CA GLY A 182 4.21 7.23 10.75
C GLY A 182 3.84 6.27 9.64
N MET A 183 2.94 6.70 8.77
CA MET A 183 2.54 6.01 7.55
C MET A 183 2.54 7.00 6.40
N ILE A 184 3.32 6.73 5.36
CA ILE A 184 3.12 7.37 4.06
C ILE A 184 1.99 6.63 3.34
N TRP A 185 1.15 7.38 2.64
CA TRP A 185 0.07 6.84 1.83
C TRP A 185 -0.28 7.81 0.71
N THR A 186 -1.00 7.36 -0.30
CA THR A 186 -1.20 8.11 -1.53
C THR A 186 -2.67 8.30 -1.83
N SER A 187 -2.99 9.45 -2.40
CA SER A 187 -4.29 9.81 -2.93
C SER A 187 -4.13 10.80 -4.07
N TRP A 188 -5.18 11.49 -4.45
CA TRP A 188 -5.17 12.47 -5.51
C TRP A 188 -5.45 13.87 -4.98
N ILE A 189 -4.81 14.86 -5.59
CA ILE A 189 -5.20 16.26 -5.45
C ILE A 189 -5.64 16.72 -6.84
N TYR A 190 -6.94 16.69 -7.09
CA TYR A 190 -7.57 16.82 -8.40
C TYR A 190 -7.08 15.72 -9.35
N LYS A 191 -6.17 16.05 -10.27
CA LYS A 191 -5.60 15.12 -11.27
C LYS A 191 -4.22 14.61 -10.92
N ASP A 192 -3.63 15.12 -9.84
CA ASP A 192 -2.25 14.84 -9.46
C ASP A 192 -2.17 13.77 -8.39
N TYR A 193 -1.61 12.62 -8.72
CA TYR A 193 -1.31 11.54 -7.78
C TYR A 193 -0.25 11.99 -6.79
N THR A 194 -0.53 11.99 -5.50
CA THR A 194 0.29 12.70 -4.52
C THR A 194 0.29 11.94 -3.21
N GLN A 195 1.41 11.97 -2.50
CA GLN A 195 1.62 11.23 -1.26
C GLN A 195 1.66 12.15 -0.04
N GLY A 196 0.96 11.75 1.01
CA GLY A 196 0.95 12.41 2.31
C GLY A 196 1.45 11.51 3.43
N VAL A 197 1.37 12.00 4.64
CA VAL A 197 1.77 11.29 5.87
C VAL A 197 0.69 11.39 6.93
N ALA A 198 0.44 10.26 7.59
CA ALA A 198 -0.32 10.21 8.84
C ALA A 198 0.60 9.72 9.97
N TYR A 199 0.37 10.19 11.19
CA TYR A 199 1.10 9.77 12.37
C TYR A 199 0.16 9.21 13.43
N SER A 200 0.58 8.10 14.05
CA SER A 200 -0.11 7.54 15.20
C SER A 200 0.20 8.35 16.47
N GLU A 201 -0.82 8.74 17.21
CA GLU A 201 -0.65 9.42 18.50
C GLU A 201 -0.22 8.46 19.62
N SER A 202 -0.69 7.20 19.58
CA SER A 202 -0.26 6.18 20.55
C SER A 202 1.14 5.61 20.27
N GLY A 203 1.67 5.83 19.06
CA GLY A 203 2.89 5.19 18.59
C GLY A 203 2.73 3.70 18.20
N THR A 204 1.49 3.20 18.17
CA THR A 204 1.12 1.84 17.74
C THR A 204 0.14 1.90 16.56
N LEU A 205 -0.18 0.76 15.95
CA LEU A 205 -1.18 0.67 14.87
C LEU A 205 -2.58 1.11 15.30
N GLU A 206 -2.88 1.05 16.60
CA GLU A 206 -4.18 1.41 17.17
C GLU A 206 -4.56 2.89 16.97
N GLY A 207 -3.56 3.77 16.77
CA GLY A 207 -3.81 5.19 16.56
C GLY A 207 -4.19 5.95 17.85
N PRO A 208 -5.03 7.01 17.78
CA PRO A 208 -5.62 7.56 16.56
C PRO A 208 -4.58 8.06 15.56
N TRP A 209 -4.93 8.03 14.28
CA TRP A 209 -4.08 8.48 13.19
C TRP A 209 -4.40 9.91 12.79
N VAL A 210 -3.40 10.78 12.88
CA VAL A 210 -3.51 12.20 12.57
C VAL A 210 -2.82 12.50 11.24
N GLN A 211 -3.57 13.06 10.30
CA GLN A 211 -3.09 13.44 8.97
C GLN A 211 -2.25 14.72 9.04
N GLU A 212 -1.13 14.77 8.32
CA GLU A 212 -0.46 16.03 8.05
C GLU A 212 -1.34 16.92 7.15
N LYS A 213 -1.20 18.24 7.32
CA LYS A 213 -2.03 19.22 6.60
C LYS A 213 -1.71 19.29 5.11
N GLU A 214 -0.46 19.04 4.76
CA GLU A 214 0.05 19.13 3.39
C GLU A 214 0.66 17.80 2.97
N PRO A 215 0.66 17.48 1.67
CA PRO A 215 1.35 16.31 1.15
C PRO A 215 2.87 16.45 1.32
N ILE A 216 3.55 15.33 1.42
CA ILE A 216 5.02 15.31 1.55
C ILE A 216 5.73 15.36 0.20
N THR A 217 5.13 14.75 -0.84
CA THR A 217 5.73 14.77 -2.18
C THR A 217 5.25 15.96 -3.00
N PRO A 218 6.02 16.40 -4.00
CA PRO A 218 5.49 17.22 -5.08
C PRO A 218 4.33 16.52 -5.79
N ARG A 219 3.54 17.28 -6.53
CA ARG A 219 2.43 16.75 -7.33
C ARG A 219 2.93 15.74 -8.37
N ASN A 220 2.13 14.70 -8.59
CA ASN A 220 2.42 13.59 -9.49
C ASN A 220 3.57 12.67 -9.07
N TYR A 221 3.80 12.56 -7.75
CA TYR A 221 4.71 11.58 -7.16
C TYR A 221 4.00 10.85 -6.03
N GLY A 222 3.90 9.53 -6.12
CA GLY A 222 3.20 8.75 -5.11
C GLY A 222 3.59 7.27 -5.08
N HIS A 223 2.88 6.53 -4.25
CA HIS A 223 3.04 5.11 -4.00
C HIS A 223 4.47 4.77 -3.62
N GLY A 224 4.95 5.43 -2.58
CA GLY A 224 6.34 5.34 -2.16
C GLY A 224 6.56 4.40 -1.00
N MET A 225 7.79 3.91 -0.92
CA MET A 225 8.31 3.17 0.23
C MET A 225 9.70 3.69 0.61
N LEU A 226 10.09 3.46 1.86
CA LEU A 226 11.41 3.83 2.36
C LEU A 226 12.35 2.63 2.31
N PHE A 227 13.59 2.86 1.93
CA PHE A 227 14.63 1.83 1.96
C PHE A 227 16.01 2.45 2.21
N ARG A 228 16.95 1.62 2.67
CA ARG A 228 18.35 2.00 2.79
C ARG A 228 19.15 1.38 1.66
N THR A 229 20.01 2.21 1.07
CA THR A 229 21.02 1.75 0.12
C THR A 229 22.13 1.01 0.85
N PHE A 230 22.98 0.28 0.11
CA PHE A 230 24.11 -0.44 0.70
C PHE A 230 25.17 0.49 1.31
N ASP A 231 25.23 1.75 0.89
CA ASP A 231 26.08 2.80 1.48
C ASP A 231 25.38 3.56 2.63
N GLY A 232 24.21 3.08 3.07
CA GLY A 232 23.52 3.54 4.27
C GLY A 232 22.59 4.75 4.08
N LYS A 233 22.46 5.30 2.87
CA LYS A 233 21.52 6.39 2.60
C LYS A 233 20.08 5.93 2.77
N LEU A 234 19.27 6.77 3.38
CA LEU A 234 17.82 6.54 3.44
C LEU A 234 17.15 7.22 2.26
N LEU A 235 16.49 6.43 1.45
CA LEU A 235 15.77 6.88 0.27
C LEU A 235 14.29 6.54 0.36
N MET A 236 13.48 7.38 -0.27
CA MET A 236 12.09 7.09 -0.60
C MET A 236 12.00 6.85 -2.11
N SER A 237 11.56 5.66 -2.51
CA SER A 237 11.16 5.39 -3.89
C SER A 237 9.73 5.83 -4.11
N VAL A 238 9.44 6.43 -5.25
CA VAL A 238 8.10 6.78 -5.71
C VAL A 238 8.04 6.57 -7.22
N HIS A 239 6.85 6.52 -7.78
CA HIS A 239 6.74 6.69 -9.23
C HIS A 239 6.15 8.06 -9.57
N SER A 240 6.63 8.66 -10.65
CA SER A 240 6.04 9.87 -11.20
C SER A 240 4.94 9.54 -12.19
N HIS A 241 3.86 10.33 -12.17
CA HIS A 241 2.77 10.31 -13.15
C HIS A 241 2.92 11.48 -14.11
N LYS A 242 4.03 11.56 -14.85
CA LYS A 242 4.19 12.61 -15.84
C LYS A 242 3.51 12.21 -17.14
N ASP A 243 2.63 13.08 -17.61
CA ASP A 243 2.17 13.02 -18.99
C ASP A 243 3.34 13.38 -19.93
N VAL A 244 3.75 12.42 -20.74
CA VAL A 244 4.75 12.62 -21.77
C VAL A 244 4.08 12.33 -23.11
N ARG A 245 3.74 13.35 -23.86
CA ARG A 245 3.12 13.25 -25.19
C ARG A 245 1.75 12.54 -25.18
N GLY A 246 0.90 12.84 -24.19
CA GLY A 246 -0.42 12.23 -24.07
C GLY A 246 -0.42 10.79 -23.56
N ALA A 247 0.71 10.27 -23.10
CA ALA A 247 0.81 8.97 -22.46
C ALA A 247 1.14 9.12 -20.97
N TYR A 248 0.36 8.47 -20.14
CA TYR A 248 0.63 8.37 -18.70
C TYR A 248 1.80 7.41 -18.48
N LEU A 249 3.01 7.95 -18.38
CA LEU A 249 4.20 7.16 -18.13
C LEU A 249 4.57 7.25 -16.66
N ARG A 250 4.55 6.10 -15.98
CA ARG A 250 5.11 5.95 -14.64
C ARG A 250 6.62 5.74 -14.75
N ARG A 251 7.39 6.52 -13.98
CA ARG A 251 8.85 6.38 -13.91
C ARG A 251 9.26 6.29 -12.45
N PRO A 252 10.20 5.40 -12.10
CA PRO A 252 10.76 5.38 -10.75
C PRO A 252 11.55 6.66 -10.50
N CYS A 253 11.31 7.26 -9.36
CA CYS A 253 12.01 8.43 -8.85
C CYS A 253 12.43 8.18 -7.42
N PHE A 254 13.46 8.88 -6.96
CA PHE A 254 13.98 8.70 -5.61
C PHE A 254 14.19 10.04 -4.94
N PHE A 255 13.92 10.09 -3.65
CA PHE A 255 14.22 11.23 -2.79
C PHE A 255 15.08 10.79 -1.62
N GLU A 256 16.14 11.54 -1.31
CA GLU A 256 16.78 11.44 0.00
C GLU A 256 15.80 11.98 1.04
N VAL A 257 15.67 11.23 2.13
CA VAL A 257 14.76 11.59 3.23
C VAL A 257 15.48 11.56 4.57
N ASP A 258 14.97 12.36 5.49
CA ASP A 258 15.44 12.44 6.86
C ASP A 258 14.33 11.99 7.82
N LEU A 259 14.67 11.07 8.71
CA LEU A 259 13.83 10.57 9.81
C LEU A 259 14.42 10.89 11.19
N SER A 260 15.51 11.63 11.28
CA SER A 260 16.21 11.87 12.56
C SER A 260 15.39 12.65 13.58
N GLY A 261 14.46 13.49 13.10
CA GLY A 261 13.54 14.26 13.95
C GLY A 261 12.22 13.55 14.21
N ASP A 262 11.19 14.32 14.51
CA ASP A 262 9.83 13.86 14.83
C ASP A 262 8.95 13.63 13.59
N LYS A 263 9.40 14.05 12.42
CA LYS A 263 8.67 13.94 11.15
C LYS A 263 9.58 13.50 10.01
N LEU A 264 9.01 12.76 9.08
CA LEU A 264 9.62 12.48 7.78
C LEU A 264 9.78 13.78 6.99
N LYS A 265 10.97 14.00 6.43
CA LYS A 265 11.26 15.15 5.57
C LYS A 265 11.92 14.69 4.28
N ILE A 266 11.51 15.25 3.17
CA ILE A 266 12.26 15.15 1.90
C ILE A 266 13.41 16.15 1.97
N VAL A 267 14.62 15.67 1.75
CA VAL A 267 15.85 16.49 1.70
C VAL A 267 16.07 17.02 0.29
N LYS A 268 16.09 16.13 -0.69
CA LYS A 268 16.29 16.46 -2.12
C LYS A 268 15.90 15.28 -3.02
N GLU A 269 15.71 15.55 -4.30
CA GLU A 269 15.65 14.49 -5.31
C GLU A 269 17.01 13.79 -5.41
N TYR A 270 16.99 12.47 -5.40
CA TYR A 270 18.18 11.64 -5.58
C TYR A 270 18.28 11.18 -7.04
N LYS A 271 19.39 11.45 -7.67
CA LYS A 271 19.71 10.97 -9.03
C LYS A 271 20.83 9.93 -8.90
N PRO A 272 20.55 8.65 -9.23
CA PRO A 272 21.54 7.58 -9.17
C PRO A 272 22.69 7.73 -10.17
#